data_865f7ffab36f7e91b19bcec452e56384
#
_entry.id   865f7ffab36f7e91b19bcec452e56384
#
_cell.length_a   1.000
_cell.length_b   1.000
_cell.length_c   1.000
_cell.angle_alpha   90.00
_cell.angle_beta   90.00
_cell.angle_gamma   90.00
#
_symmetry.space_group_name_H-M   'P 1'
#
loop_
_entity.id
_entity.type
_entity.pdbx_description
1 polymer ?
#
loop_
_entity_poly.entity_id
_entity_poly.type
_entity_poly.pdbx_seq_one_letter_code
_entity_poly.pdbx_strand_id
1 'polypeptide(L)'
;MDISSIDKTEIDKFKHLAKEWWKHDGKFKTLHKFNPIRLEYIINTIKDHYAIDQKNESPLKGLSVLDIGCGGGLMSEPLARLGADVTGIDALEKNCITAKIHAEENNLDINYLNTTAESLNKNKKYDIILNLEVIEHVNNPKNFIKECSGLVSNNGIMFIATINKSIFSLIFVKFMAEYVLGFLPKGTHDWNKFLTPEDIYSFFIQNNFDVISNIGVNY
;
A
#
# COMPACT_ATOMS: atom_id res chain seq x y z
N MET A 1 -14.34 12.65 18.99
CA MET A 1 -12.96 12.44 18.46
C MET A 1 -13.11 11.93 17.05
N ASP A 2 -12.49 12.58 16.09
CA ASP A 2 -12.53 12.16 14.68
C ASP A 2 -11.75 10.83 14.60
N ILE A 3 -12.43 9.73 14.26
CA ILE A 3 -11.87 8.37 14.26
C ILE A 3 -11.13 8.11 12.93
N SER A 4 -11.24 9.04 11.99
CA SER A 4 -10.63 8.93 10.66
C SER A 4 -9.11 9.09 10.72
N SER A 5 -8.37 8.13 10.14
CA SER A 5 -6.92 8.24 9.94
C SER A 5 -6.55 9.25 8.85
N ILE A 6 -7.53 9.78 8.13
CA ILE A 6 -7.32 10.68 6.99
C ILE A 6 -6.66 12.00 7.43
N ASP A 7 -5.51 12.29 6.84
CA ASP A 7 -4.93 13.63 6.83
C ASP A 7 -5.43 14.40 5.59
N LYS A 8 -6.37 15.32 5.79
CA LYS A 8 -6.96 16.11 4.68
C LYS A 8 -5.92 16.90 3.89
N THR A 9 -4.85 17.34 4.54
CA THR A 9 -3.78 18.11 3.88
C THR A 9 -2.95 17.22 2.96
N GLU A 10 -2.74 15.95 3.31
CA GLU A 10 -2.08 14.96 2.47
C GLU A 10 -2.93 14.64 1.23
N ILE A 11 -4.24 14.43 1.42
CA ILE A 11 -5.17 14.16 0.30
C ILE A 11 -5.07 15.23 -0.79
N ASP A 12 -5.05 16.52 -0.40
CA ASP A 12 -5.00 17.61 -1.38
C ASP A 12 -3.70 17.62 -2.21
N LYS A 13 -2.57 17.15 -1.63
CA LYS A 13 -1.31 17.01 -2.35
C LYS A 13 -1.40 15.98 -3.49
N PHE A 14 -2.15 14.90 -3.29
CA PHE A 14 -2.26 13.81 -4.26
C PHE A 14 -3.34 14.01 -5.34
N LYS A 15 -4.30 14.90 -5.15
CA LYS A 15 -5.39 15.17 -6.11
C LYS A 15 -4.92 15.44 -7.55
N HIS A 16 -3.78 16.12 -7.71
CA HIS A 16 -3.25 16.49 -9.01
C HIS A 16 -2.53 15.34 -9.73
N LEU A 17 -2.23 14.26 -9.02
CA LEU A 17 -1.40 13.17 -9.50
C LEU A 17 -2.20 12.01 -10.10
N ALA A 18 -3.51 11.94 -9.90
CA ALA A 18 -4.32 10.79 -10.30
C ALA A 18 -4.17 10.40 -11.79
N LYS A 19 -4.08 11.38 -12.70
CA LYS A 19 -3.90 11.11 -14.14
C LYS A 19 -2.49 10.63 -14.52
N GLU A 20 -1.54 10.69 -13.63
CA GLU A 20 -0.13 10.36 -13.88
C GLU A 20 0.22 8.91 -13.52
N TRP A 21 -0.70 8.17 -12.83
CA TRP A 21 -0.41 6.85 -12.28
C TRP A 21 0.20 5.87 -13.27
N TRP A 22 -0.33 5.82 -14.49
CA TRP A 22 0.06 4.83 -15.51
C TRP A 22 1.06 5.35 -16.54
N LYS A 23 1.57 6.56 -16.35
CA LYS A 23 2.64 7.08 -17.22
C LYS A 23 4.01 6.57 -16.74
N HIS A 24 4.62 5.66 -17.52
CA HIS A 24 5.92 5.05 -17.18
C HIS A 24 7.07 6.05 -17.05
N ASP A 25 7.00 7.18 -17.76
CA ASP A 25 7.95 8.30 -17.71
C ASP A 25 7.44 9.48 -16.87
N GLY A 26 6.26 9.33 -16.24
CA GLY A 26 5.60 10.33 -15.43
C GLY A 26 6.14 10.41 -13.99
N LYS A 27 5.36 11.07 -13.13
CA LYS A 27 5.71 11.32 -11.73
C LYS A 27 5.86 10.04 -10.90
N PHE A 28 5.22 8.93 -11.30
CA PHE A 28 5.30 7.63 -10.64
C PHE A 28 6.31 6.66 -11.26
N LYS A 29 7.22 7.17 -12.13
CA LYS A 29 8.28 6.38 -12.77
C LYS A 29 9.06 5.50 -11.78
N THR A 30 9.37 6.03 -10.60
CA THR A 30 10.09 5.30 -9.56
C THR A 30 9.27 4.10 -9.06
N LEU A 31 7.95 4.27 -8.84
CA LEU A 31 7.07 3.16 -8.47
C LEU A 31 7.00 2.10 -9.57
N HIS A 32 6.90 2.48 -10.84
CA HIS A 32 6.91 1.54 -11.96
C HIS A 32 8.19 0.70 -12.01
N LYS A 33 9.34 1.26 -11.64
CA LYS A 33 10.61 0.52 -11.59
C LYS A 33 10.72 -0.37 -10.34
N PHE A 34 10.16 0.07 -9.22
CA PHE A 34 10.29 -0.60 -7.94
C PHE A 34 9.24 -1.69 -7.70
N ASN A 35 8.01 -1.47 -8.17
CA ASN A 35 6.90 -2.39 -7.95
C ASN A 35 7.14 -3.83 -8.43
N PRO A 36 7.84 -4.11 -9.53
CA PRO A 36 8.17 -5.49 -9.91
C PRO A 36 8.95 -6.25 -8.82
N ILE A 37 9.96 -5.62 -8.22
CA ILE A 37 10.78 -6.21 -7.15
C ILE A 37 9.91 -6.43 -5.90
N ARG A 38 9.09 -5.44 -5.56
CA ARG A 38 8.15 -5.50 -4.43
C ARG A 38 7.12 -6.60 -4.63
N LEU A 39 6.56 -6.71 -5.84
CA LEU A 39 5.59 -7.73 -6.19
C LEU A 39 6.19 -9.13 -6.10
N GLU A 40 7.39 -9.35 -6.63
CA GLU A 40 8.09 -10.63 -6.55
C GLU A 40 8.28 -11.08 -5.09
N TYR A 41 8.72 -10.18 -4.22
CA TYR A 41 8.86 -10.47 -2.79
C TYR A 41 7.51 -10.82 -2.15
N ILE A 42 6.46 -10.03 -2.42
CA ILE A 42 5.11 -10.27 -1.88
C ILE A 42 4.59 -11.63 -2.33
N ILE A 43 4.69 -11.96 -3.62
CA ILE A 43 4.20 -13.22 -4.17
C ILE A 43 4.96 -14.42 -3.60
N ASN A 44 6.29 -14.35 -3.50
CA ASN A 44 7.09 -15.43 -2.93
C ASN A 44 6.73 -15.65 -1.45
N THR A 45 6.58 -14.57 -0.67
CA THR A 45 6.16 -14.66 0.73
C THR A 45 4.75 -15.26 0.88
N ILE A 46 3.81 -14.89 0.00
CA ILE A 46 2.45 -15.47 0.00
C ILE A 46 2.51 -16.96 -0.35
N LYS A 47 3.28 -17.35 -1.36
CA LYS A 47 3.43 -18.76 -1.76
C LYS A 47 3.99 -19.59 -0.61
N ASP A 48 5.00 -19.10 0.08
CA ASP A 48 5.60 -19.78 1.23
C ASP A 48 4.60 -19.87 2.39
N HIS A 49 3.90 -18.78 2.71
CA HIS A 49 2.92 -18.72 3.81
C HIS A 49 1.74 -19.69 3.61
N TYR A 50 1.22 -19.79 2.40
CA TYR A 50 0.08 -20.66 2.08
C TYR A 50 0.49 -22.01 1.49
N ALA A 51 1.79 -22.35 1.46
CA ALA A 51 2.34 -23.57 0.88
C ALA A 51 1.88 -23.80 -0.59
N ILE A 52 1.87 -22.74 -1.39
CA ILE A 52 1.47 -22.78 -2.79
C ILE A 52 2.65 -23.23 -3.66
N ASP A 53 2.40 -24.15 -4.60
CA ASP A 53 3.43 -24.60 -5.55
C ASP A 53 4.04 -23.42 -6.29
N GLN A 54 5.38 -23.36 -6.31
CA GLN A 54 6.14 -22.28 -6.96
C GLN A 54 5.87 -22.21 -8.49
N LYS A 55 5.45 -23.32 -9.11
CA LYS A 55 5.11 -23.40 -10.54
C LYS A 55 3.66 -23.03 -10.86
N ASN A 56 2.85 -22.72 -9.84
CA ASN A 56 1.44 -22.36 -10.07
C ASN A 56 1.36 -21.03 -10.83
N GLU A 57 0.71 -21.05 -12.00
CA GLU A 57 0.53 -19.87 -12.85
C GLU A 57 -0.53 -18.88 -12.31
N SER A 58 -1.43 -19.34 -11.46
CA SER A 58 -2.45 -18.51 -10.79
C SER A 58 -2.35 -18.67 -9.27
N PRO A 59 -1.23 -18.28 -8.66
CA PRO A 59 -0.91 -18.60 -7.27
C PRO A 59 -1.86 -17.96 -6.26
N LEU A 60 -2.59 -16.91 -6.64
CA LEU A 60 -3.51 -16.20 -5.76
C LEU A 60 -4.97 -16.59 -5.96
N LYS A 61 -5.25 -17.61 -6.79
CA LYS A 61 -6.61 -18.05 -7.03
C LYS A 61 -7.29 -18.52 -5.75
N GLY A 62 -8.43 -17.88 -5.43
CA GLY A 62 -9.22 -18.17 -4.23
C GLY A 62 -8.79 -17.40 -3.00
N LEU A 63 -7.75 -16.55 -3.09
CA LEU A 63 -7.33 -15.65 -2.02
C LEU A 63 -7.95 -14.26 -2.24
N SER A 64 -8.44 -13.68 -1.15
CA SER A 64 -8.96 -12.32 -1.11
C SER A 64 -7.87 -11.33 -0.71
N VAL A 65 -7.73 -10.25 -1.47
CA VAL A 65 -6.73 -9.20 -1.25
C VAL A 65 -7.40 -7.87 -0.98
N LEU A 66 -6.93 -7.16 0.05
CA LEU A 66 -7.25 -5.76 0.30
C LEU A 66 -6.00 -4.91 0.06
N ASP A 67 -6.05 -4.04 -0.94
CA ASP A 67 -4.99 -3.07 -1.24
C ASP A 67 -5.40 -1.70 -0.67
N ILE A 68 -4.82 -1.32 0.47
CA ILE A 68 -5.13 -0.08 1.19
C ILE A 68 -4.24 1.04 0.66
N GLY A 69 -4.86 2.16 0.22
CA GLY A 69 -4.17 3.22 -0.48
C GLY A 69 -3.75 2.79 -1.89
N CYS A 70 -4.65 2.09 -2.59
CA CYS A 70 -4.36 1.46 -3.88
C CYS A 70 -3.91 2.43 -4.99
N GLY A 71 -4.11 3.74 -4.81
CA GLY A 71 -3.77 4.75 -5.81
C GLY A 71 -4.41 4.46 -7.16
N GLY A 72 -3.63 4.44 -8.22
CA GLY A 72 -4.08 4.08 -9.57
C GLY A 72 -4.16 2.59 -9.85
N GLY A 73 -4.01 1.71 -8.85
CA GLY A 73 -4.13 0.26 -9.01
C GLY A 73 -2.85 -0.46 -9.42
N LEU A 74 -1.69 0.18 -9.28
CA LEU A 74 -0.40 -0.38 -9.72
C LEU A 74 -0.03 -1.71 -9.07
N MET A 75 -0.50 -1.98 -7.85
CA MET A 75 -0.31 -3.27 -7.16
C MET A 75 -1.56 -4.14 -7.24
N SER A 76 -2.76 -3.54 -7.25
CA SER A 76 -4.03 -4.28 -7.37
C SER A 76 -4.11 -5.11 -8.65
N GLU A 77 -3.75 -4.54 -9.80
CA GLU A 77 -3.87 -5.23 -11.09
C GLU A 77 -2.97 -6.45 -11.24
N PRO A 78 -1.66 -6.39 -10.92
CA PRO A 78 -0.82 -7.58 -10.96
C PRO A 78 -1.34 -8.72 -10.08
N LEU A 79 -1.90 -8.41 -8.92
CA LEU A 79 -2.47 -9.42 -8.01
C LEU A 79 -3.75 -10.05 -8.59
N ALA A 80 -4.61 -9.24 -9.22
CA ALA A 80 -5.79 -9.75 -9.92
C ALA A 80 -5.40 -10.65 -11.11
N ARG A 81 -4.36 -10.29 -11.88
CA ARG A 81 -3.82 -11.13 -12.98
C ARG A 81 -3.29 -12.47 -12.47
N LEU A 82 -2.83 -12.54 -11.23
CA LEU A 82 -2.38 -13.78 -10.58
C LEU A 82 -3.54 -14.57 -9.94
N GLY A 83 -4.78 -14.12 -10.14
CA GLY A 83 -5.99 -14.84 -9.75
C GLY A 83 -6.64 -14.42 -8.44
N ALA A 84 -6.15 -13.37 -7.77
CA ALA A 84 -6.73 -12.87 -6.52
C ALA A 84 -8.10 -12.21 -6.74
N ASP A 85 -8.98 -12.32 -5.73
CA ASP A 85 -10.17 -11.45 -5.56
C ASP A 85 -9.73 -10.15 -4.88
N VAL A 86 -9.54 -9.09 -5.67
CA VAL A 86 -8.94 -7.85 -5.20
C VAL A 86 -9.99 -6.79 -4.89
N THR A 87 -9.90 -6.23 -3.69
CA THR A 87 -10.55 -4.97 -3.30
C THR A 87 -9.48 -3.91 -3.10
N GLY A 88 -9.50 -2.86 -3.91
CA GLY A 88 -8.64 -1.68 -3.74
C GLY A 88 -9.40 -0.56 -3.04
N ILE A 89 -8.82 0.06 -2.03
CA ILE A 89 -9.42 1.23 -1.38
C ILE A 89 -8.47 2.41 -1.39
N ASP A 90 -9.03 3.60 -1.60
CA ASP A 90 -8.27 4.85 -1.52
C ASP A 90 -9.17 5.99 -1.01
N ALA A 91 -8.58 6.89 -0.22
CA ALA A 91 -9.29 8.07 0.30
C ALA A 91 -9.59 9.11 -0.78
N LEU A 92 -8.90 9.04 -1.93
CA LEU A 92 -9.10 9.90 -3.08
C LEU A 92 -9.99 9.22 -4.13
N GLU A 93 -11.19 9.72 -4.32
CA GLU A 93 -12.13 9.25 -5.35
C GLU A 93 -11.50 9.20 -6.76
N LYS A 94 -10.70 10.23 -7.11
CA LYS A 94 -10.02 10.28 -8.41
C LYS A 94 -9.05 9.14 -8.65
N ASN A 95 -8.39 8.64 -7.61
CA ASN A 95 -7.52 7.47 -7.69
C ASN A 95 -8.35 6.22 -8.01
N CYS A 96 -9.42 5.99 -7.26
CA CYS A 96 -10.33 4.86 -7.49
C CYS A 96 -10.93 4.89 -8.89
N ILE A 97 -11.35 6.06 -9.39
CA ILE A 97 -11.87 6.21 -10.76
C ILE A 97 -10.80 5.86 -11.78
N THR A 98 -9.56 6.39 -11.61
CA THR A 98 -8.45 6.10 -12.53
C THR A 98 -8.10 4.61 -12.52
N ALA A 99 -8.01 3.99 -11.34
CA ALA A 99 -7.74 2.57 -11.19
C ALA A 99 -8.82 1.70 -11.85
N LYS A 100 -10.10 2.06 -11.63
CA LYS A 100 -11.23 1.36 -12.21
C LYS A 100 -11.22 1.39 -13.74
N ILE A 101 -11.04 2.58 -14.33
CA ILE A 101 -11.00 2.74 -15.79
C ILE A 101 -9.87 1.88 -16.37
N HIS A 102 -8.67 1.95 -15.78
CA HIS A 102 -7.53 1.19 -16.29
C HIS A 102 -7.73 -0.33 -16.15
N ALA A 103 -8.30 -0.79 -15.05
CA ALA A 103 -8.63 -2.21 -14.86
C ALA A 103 -9.68 -2.70 -15.89
N GLU A 104 -10.75 -1.92 -16.15
CA GLU A 104 -11.77 -2.21 -17.15
C GLU A 104 -11.17 -2.31 -18.57
N GLU A 105 -10.29 -1.36 -18.95
CA GLU A 105 -9.56 -1.37 -20.22
C GLU A 105 -8.68 -2.62 -20.39
N ASN A 106 -8.22 -3.19 -19.27
CA ASN A 106 -7.39 -4.40 -19.23
C ASN A 106 -8.19 -5.71 -18.93
N ASN A 107 -9.53 -5.66 -18.92
CA ASN A 107 -10.42 -6.77 -18.64
C ASN A 107 -10.14 -7.43 -17.27
N LEU A 108 -9.86 -6.63 -16.25
CA LEU A 108 -9.67 -7.06 -14.88
C LEU A 108 -10.90 -6.72 -14.04
N ASP A 109 -11.38 -7.69 -13.27
CA ASP A 109 -12.45 -7.50 -12.30
C ASP A 109 -11.86 -7.19 -10.93
N ILE A 110 -11.84 -5.90 -10.58
CA ILE A 110 -11.29 -5.40 -9.30
C ILE A 110 -12.31 -4.44 -8.68
N ASN A 111 -12.60 -4.66 -7.41
CA ASN A 111 -13.53 -3.82 -6.68
C ASN A 111 -12.82 -2.60 -6.08
N TYR A 112 -12.89 -1.44 -6.75
CA TYR A 112 -12.32 -0.19 -6.24
C TYR A 112 -13.35 0.64 -5.47
N LEU A 113 -13.02 1.03 -4.22
CA LEU A 113 -13.91 1.77 -3.32
C LEU A 113 -13.23 3.03 -2.80
N ASN A 114 -13.90 4.16 -2.92
CA ASN A 114 -13.46 5.40 -2.27
C ASN A 114 -13.87 5.35 -0.78
N THR A 115 -12.98 4.86 0.05
CA THR A 115 -13.20 4.66 1.48
C THR A 115 -11.88 4.52 2.24
N THR A 116 -11.94 4.33 3.54
CA THR A 116 -10.80 4.06 4.43
C THR A 116 -10.94 2.71 5.12
N ALA A 117 -9.82 2.20 5.67
CA ALA A 117 -9.81 0.94 6.39
C ALA A 117 -10.76 0.93 7.60
N GLU A 118 -10.89 2.07 8.28
CA GLU A 118 -11.79 2.23 9.42
C GLU A 118 -13.26 2.12 9.06
N SER A 119 -13.61 2.56 7.85
CA SER A 119 -14.99 2.58 7.36
C SER A 119 -15.45 1.25 6.75
N LEU A 120 -14.53 0.30 6.55
CA LEU A 120 -14.87 -1.02 6.03
C LEU A 120 -15.63 -1.87 7.06
N ASN A 121 -16.51 -2.72 6.54
CA ASN A 121 -17.22 -3.69 7.37
C ASN A 121 -16.24 -4.72 7.96
N LYS A 122 -16.07 -4.71 9.26
CA LYS A 122 -15.15 -5.60 9.99
C LYS A 122 -15.56 -7.08 9.98
N ASN A 123 -16.76 -7.41 9.53
CA ASN A 123 -17.18 -8.80 9.32
C ASN A 123 -16.58 -9.39 8.02
N LYS A 124 -16.20 -8.55 7.04
CA LYS A 124 -15.44 -8.98 5.88
C LYS A 124 -13.97 -9.07 6.26
N LYS A 125 -13.35 -10.23 6.04
CA LYS A 125 -11.93 -10.47 6.28
C LYS A 125 -11.23 -10.73 4.95
N TYR A 126 -9.93 -10.45 4.93
CA TYR A 126 -9.09 -10.64 3.77
C TYR A 126 -7.90 -11.54 4.11
N ASP A 127 -7.52 -12.40 3.19
CA ASP A 127 -6.39 -13.30 3.35
C ASP A 127 -5.08 -12.54 3.26
N ILE A 128 -5.05 -11.51 2.42
CA ILE A 128 -3.87 -10.69 2.18
C ILE A 128 -4.26 -9.22 2.30
N ILE A 129 -3.51 -8.46 3.10
CA ILE A 129 -3.64 -7.00 3.16
C ILE A 129 -2.34 -6.36 2.72
N LEU A 130 -2.43 -5.42 1.78
CA LEU A 130 -1.33 -4.55 1.40
C LEU A 130 -1.54 -3.15 2.00
N ASN A 131 -0.47 -2.59 2.52
CA ASN A 131 -0.38 -1.24 3.04
C ASN A 131 0.99 -0.68 2.64
N LEU A 132 1.06 -0.12 1.43
CA LEU A 132 2.30 0.25 0.78
C LEU A 132 2.38 1.76 0.62
N GLU A 133 3.29 2.40 1.34
CA GLU A 133 3.50 3.86 1.36
C GLU A 133 2.22 4.63 1.81
N VAL A 134 1.54 4.15 2.85
CA VAL A 134 0.31 4.76 3.39
C VAL A 134 0.48 5.19 4.83
N ILE A 135 1.16 4.37 5.65
CA ILE A 135 1.20 4.56 7.11
C ILE A 135 1.83 5.91 7.52
N GLU A 136 2.75 6.46 6.73
CA GLU A 136 3.37 7.77 6.94
C GLU A 136 2.43 8.95 6.67
N HIS A 137 1.31 8.70 5.98
CA HIS A 137 0.33 9.72 5.60
C HIS A 137 -0.90 9.76 6.52
N VAL A 138 -0.97 8.86 7.50
CA VAL A 138 -2.09 8.83 8.45
C VAL A 138 -1.81 9.64 9.71
N ASN A 139 -2.87 10.17 10.33
CA ASN A 139 -2.74 10.97 11.56
C ASN A 139 -2.37 10.13 12.79
N ASN A 140 -2.84 8.88 12.84
CA ASN A 140 -2.62 7.99 13.98
C ASN A 140 -2.23 6.59 13.49
N PRO A 141 -0.93 6.33 13.23
CA PRO A 141 -0.43 5.06 12.72
C PRO A 141 -0.81 3.86 13.59
N LYS A 142 -0.76 4.02 14.91
CA LYS A 142 -1.12 2.95 15.85
C LYS A 142 -2.59 2.53 15.70
N ASN A 143 -3.52 3.49 15.65
CA ASN A 143 -4.93 3.19 15.45
C ASN A 143 -5.17 2.61 14.05
N PHE A 144 -4.52 3.15 13.04
CA PHE A 144 -4.62 2.66 11.66
C PHE A 144 -4.22 1.18 11.56
N ILE A 145 -3.07 0.76 12.15
CA ILE A 145 -2.67 -0.66 12.18
C ILE A 145 -3.70 -1.51 12.92
N LYS A 146 -4.26 -1.04 14.03
CA LYS A 146 -5.32 -1.74 14.75
C LYS A 146 -6.55 -1.97 13.86
N GLU A 147 -6.97 -0.95 13.11
CA GLU A 147 -8.11 -1.06 12.19
C GLU A 147 -7.82 -2.02 11.03
N CYS A 148 -6.62 -1.96 10.45
CA CYS A 148 -6.18 -2.90 9.43
C CYS A 148 -6.13 -4.34 9.96
N SER A 149 -5.61 -4.53 11.18
CA SER A 149 -5.54 -5.83 11.86
C SER A 149 -6.92 -6.46 12.00
N GLY A 150 -7.94 -5.62 12.28
CA GLY A 150 -9.33 -6.07 12.34
C GLY A 150 -9.92 -6.57 11.03
N LEU A 151 -9.22 -6.40 9.90
CA LEU A 151 -9.66 -6.85 8.58
C LEU A 151 -8.93 -8.11 8.08
N VAL A 152 -7.86 -8.53 8.76
CA VAL A 152 -7.10 -9.74 8.40
C VAL A 152 -7.87 -11.00 8.81
N SER A 153 -7.88 -12.03 7.95
CA SER A 153 -8.42 -13.36 8.28
C SER A 153 -7.53 -14.09 9.29
N ASN A 154 -8.05 -15.17 9.92
CA ASN A 154 -7.31 -15.88 11.00
C ASN A 154 -5.93 -16.41 10.57
N ASN A 155 -5.74 -16.75 9.31
CA ASN A 155 -4.45 -17.17 8.75
C ASN A 155 -3.97 -16.19 7.69
N GLY A 156 -4.42 -14.93 7.78
CA GLY A 156 -4.08 -13.90 6.80
C GLY A 156 -2.70 -13.30 7.05
N ILE A 157 -2.18 -12.69 6.00
CA ILE A 157 -0.88 -12.00 6.02
C ILE A 157 -1.06 -10.52 5.65
N MET A 158 -0.34 -9.64 6.35
CA MET A 158 -0.33 -8.21 6.05
C MET A 158 1.08 -7.75 5.70
N PHE A 159 1.20 -7.04 4.58
CA PHE A 159 2.43 -6.38 4.15
C PHE A 159 2.35 -4.89 4.44
N ILE A 160 3.38 -4.36 5.08
CA ILE A 160 3.54 -2.91 5.26
C ILE A 160 4.87 -2.50 4.66
N ALA A 161 4.82 -1.48 3.80
CA ALA A 161 6.02 -0.81 3.32
C ALA A 161 5.90 0.69 3.61
N THR A 162 6.99 1.27 4.08
CA THR A 162 7.10 2.71 4.36
C THR A 162 8.55 3.15 4.30
N ILE A 163 8.76 4.45 4.17
CA ILE A 163 10.08 5.05 4.22
C ILE A 163 10.59 5.02 5.66
N ASN A 164 11.71 4.34 5.90
CA ASN A 164 12.32 4.27 7.22
C ASN A 164 12.75 5.65 7.72
N LYS A 165 12.49 5.94 9.00
CA LYS A 165 12.97 7.14 9.70
C LYS A 165 14.47 7.04 9.96
N SER A 166 15.28 7.46 9.01
CA SER A 166 16.74 7.47 9.12
C SER A 166 17.30 8.82 8.70
N ILE A 167 18.53 9.13 9.14
CA ILE A 167 19.25 10.34 8.70
C ILE A 167 19.46 10.32 7.17
N PHE A 168 19.69 9.13 6.60
CA PHE A 168 19.82 8.96 5.15
C PHE A 168 18.50 9.24 4.43
N SER A 169 17.37 8.78 4.96
CA SER A 169 16.05 9.10 4.37
C SER A 169 15.75 10.59 4.47
N LEU A 170 16.15 11.27 5.56
CA LEU A 170 16.00 12.71 5.69
C LEU A 170 16.79 13.46 4.62
N ILE A 171 18.06 13.09 4.42
CA ILE A 171 18.93 13.71 3.41
C ILE A 171 18.43 13.38 2.01
N PHE A 172 18.10 12.12 1.74
CA PHE A 172 17.70 11.65 0.44
C PHE A 172 16.33 12.21 0.05
N VAL A 173 15.34 12.17 0.93
CA VAL A 173 13.98 12.67 0.65
C VAL A 173 13.95 14.19 0.54
N LYS A 174 14.63 14.93 1.44
CA LYS A 174 14.73 16.39 1.32
C LYS A 174 15.52 16.83 0.12
N PHE A 175 16.70 16.24 -0.09
CA PHE A 175 17.61 16.71 -1.13
C PHE A 175 17.19 16.24 -2.52
N MET A 176 16.84 14.97 -2.68
CA MET A 176 16.50 14.40 -3.99
C MET A 176 15.09 14.79 -4.45
N ALA A 177 14.10 14.75 -3.57
CA ALA A 177 12.74 15.09 -3.96
C ALA A 177 12.53 16.60 -4.21
N GLU A 178 13.17 17.45 -3.39
CA GLU A 178 12.98 18.90 -3.46
C GLU A 178 13.93 19.60 -4.46
N TYR A 179 15.19 19.11 -4.57
CA TYR A 179 16.24 19.82 -5.33
C TYR A 179 16.60 19.19 -6.66
N VAL A 180 16.61 17.86 -6.76
CA VAL A 180 17.11 17.17 -7.97
C VAL A 180 16.01 16.76 -8.91
N LEU A 181 14.88 16.28 -8.39
CA LEU A 181 13.83 15.70 -9.23
C LEU A 181 12.69 16.68 -9.54
N GLY A 182 12.44 17.69 -8.71
CA GLY A 182 11.35 18.66 -8.94
C GLY A 182 9.95 18.05 -9.11
N PHE A 183 9.83 16.74 -8.85
CA PHE A 183 8.66 15.93 -9.19
C PHE A 183 7.55 15.96 -8.14
N LEU A 184 7.90 16.29 -6.89
CA LEU A 184 6.93 16.36 -5.80
C LEU A 184 6.84 17.79 -5.25
N PRO A 185 5.65 18.26 -4.85
CA PRO A 185 5.52 19.54 -4.17
C PRO A 185 6.39 19.58 -2.91
N LYS A 186 6.97 20.75 -2.62
CA LYS A 186 7.76 20.95 -1.39
C LYS A 186 6.94 20.56 -0.17
N GLY A 187 7.52 19.79 0.74
CA GLY A 187 6.85 19.35 1.97
C GLY A 187 5.94 18.14 1.82
N THR A 188 6.06 17.35 0.74
CA THR A 188 5.27 16.12 0.54
C THR A 188 5.57 15.07 1.61
N HIS A 189 6.78 15.06 2.18
CA HIS A 189 7.16 14.14 3.24
C HIS A 189 7.58 14.90 4.50
N ASP A 190 6.78 14.83 5.56
CA ASP A 190 7.13 15.30 6.89
C ASP A 190 7.93 14.21 7.62
N TRP A 191 9.24 14.42 7.79
CA TRP A 191 10.13 13.48 8.48
C TRP A 191 9.65 13.11 9.90
N ASN A 192 8.92 14.00 10.56
CA ASN A 192 8.38 13.73 11.90
C ASN A 192 7.31 12.64 11.90
N LYS A 193 6.67 12.40 10.75
CA LYS A 193 5.67 11.34 10.55
C LYS A 193 6.27 9.98 10.18
N PHE A 194 7.58 9.90 9.89
CA PHE A 194 8.23 8.65 9.57
C PHE A 194 8.36 7.79 10.82
N LEU A 195 8.09 6.52 10.66
CA LEU A 195 8.15 5.51 11.71
C LEU A 195 9.47 4.75 11.65
N THR A 196 9.95 4.33 12.81
CA THR A 196 11.04 3.36 12.88
C THR A 196 10.50 1.94 12.74
N PRO A 197 11.33 0.96 12.34
CA PRO A 197 10.92 -0.44 12.37
C PRO A 197 10.42 -0.87 13.76
N GLU A 198 11.04 -0.38 14.83
CA GLU A 198 10.67 -0.67 16.23
C GLU A 198 9.26 -0.16 16.57
N ASP A 199 8.88 1.03 16.07
CA ASP A 199 7.54 1.56 16.24
C ASP A 199 6.51 0.62 15.60
N ILE A 200 6.75 0.21 14.35
CA ILE A 200 5.88 -0.69 13.60
C ILE A 200 5.79 -2.05 14.28
N TYR A 201 6.91 -2.61 14.71
CA TYR A 201 6.94 -3.87 15.47
C TYR A 201 6.08 -3.81 16.72
N SER A 202 6.20 -2.71 17.49
CA SER A 202 5.41 -2.53 18.71
C SER A 202 3.91 -2.53 18.44
N PHE A 203 3.49 -1.93 17.32
CA PHE A 203 2.08 -1.89 16.92
C PHE A 203 1.55 -3.27 16.53
N PHE A 204 2.36 -4.09 15.85
CA PHE A 204 1.98 -5.46 15.48
C PHE A 204 1.82 -6.37 16.70
N ILE A 205 2.80 -6.39 17.61
CA ILE A 205 2.73 -7.19 18.84
C ILE A 205 1.49 -6.83 19.65
N GLN A 206 1.15 -5.53 19.76
CA GLN A 206 -0.03 -5.08 20.48
C GLN A 206 -1.36 -5.53 19.83
N ASN A 207 -1.35 -5.94 18.56
CA ASN A 207 -2.50 -6.43 17.83
C ASN A 207 -2.45 -7.95 17.54
N ASN A 208 -1.60 -8.70 18.28
CA ASN A 208 -1.44 -10.15 18.19
C ASN A 208 -0.98 -10.64 16.80
N PHE A 209 -0.07 -9.89 16.16
CA PHE A 209 0.60 -10.31 14.94
C PHE A 209 2.01 -10.79 15.25
N ASP A 210 2.41 -11.87 14.60
CA ASP A 210 3.80 -12.29 14.51
C ASP A 210 4.44 -11.62 13.27
N VAL A 211 5.63 -11.04 13.46
CA VAL A 211 6.38 -10.46 12.34
C VAL A 211 7.23 -11.55 11.70
N ILE A 212 6.86 -11.95 10.49
CA ILE A 212 7.52 -13.04 9.77
C ILE A 212 8.87 -12.58 9.20
N SER A 213 8.93 -11.37 8.66
CA SER A 213 10.13 -10.85 7.98
C SER A 213 10.17 -9.32 8.00
N ASN A 214 11.38 -8.77 8.03
CA ASN A 214 11.64 -7.35 7.84
C ASN A 214 12.84 -7.21 6.90
N ILE A 215 12.62 -6.59 5.75
CA ILE A 215 13.66 -6.38 4.74
C ILE A 215 13.74 -4.90 4.36
N GLY A 216 14.95 -4.44 4.08
CA GLY A 216 15.20 -3.13 3.49
C GLY A 216 15.46 -3.27 1.99
N VAL A 217 14.97 -2.32 1.20
CA VAL A 217 15.28 -2.22 -0.23
C VAL A 217 16.05 -0.94 -0.46
N ASN A 218 17.20 -1.04 -1.12
CA ASN A 218 17.99 0.10 -1.57
C ASN A 218 17.77 0.32 -3.07
N TYR A 219 17.63 1.60 -3.45
CA TYR A 219 17.53 2.04 -4.86
C TYR A 219 18.91 2.15 -5.50
#